data_cb70e5c4b59cf26d3a2d94425c316318
#
_entry.id   cb70e5c4b59cf26d3a2d94425c316318
#
_cell.length_a   1.000
_cell.length_b   1.000
_cell.length_c   1.000
_cell.angle_alpha   90.00
_cell.angle_beta   90.00
_cell.angle_gamma   90.00
#
_symmetry.space_group_name_H-M   'P 1'
#
loop_
_entity.id
_entity.type
_entity.pdbx_description
1 polymer ?
#
loop_
_entity_poly.entity_id
_entity_poly.type
_entity_poly.pdbx_seq_one_letter_code
_entity_poly.pdbx_strand_id
1 'polypeptide(L)'
;MHSINFYSFGRKSDLKGCVRISPLEGGEGQFMVRLRKSGNEPACDGDYKFNNNENKLVSGFIDEVFSIKPSGNIEIIGDRAYIFPENLPKLNGLGVIRAGVFLGEIKKNRIEPAHALFSAYTKEYFKNVLNLKLNDERVEKFLSGEEIDCENQKGYTLLAVEGVSLGFGKCSNGRMKNKYPKGLRRV
;
A
#
# COMPACT_ATOMS: atom_id res chain seq x y z
N MET A 1 -9.11 19.73 15.47
CA MET A 1 -9.19 18.34 16.02
C MET A 1 -10.65 17.93 15.96
N HIS A 2 -11.05 17.14 14.94
CA HIS A 2 -12.42 16.68 14.81
C HIS A 2 -12.54 15.38 15.61
N SER A 3 -13.40 15.38 16.60
CA SER A 3 -13.69 14.19 17.43
C SER A 3 -14.47 13.18 16.59
N ILE A 4 -13.90 12.00 16.39
CA ILE A 4 -14.59 10.88 15.76
C ILE A 4 -15.61 10.34 16.77
N ASN A 5 -16.89 10.53 16.49
CA ASN A 5 -17.98 10.04 17.32
C ASN A 5 -18.20 8.54 17.05
N PHE A 6 -18.05 7.74 18.10
CA PHE A 6 -18.38 6.31 18.08
C PHE A 6 -19.87 6.11 18.38
N TYR A 7 -20.63 5.62 17.42
CA TYR A 7 -22.04 5.24 17.66
C TYR A 7 -22.11 3.74 17.99
N SER A 8 -22.60 3.42 19.20
CA SER A 8 -22.91 2.04 19.57
C SER A 8 -24.34 1.70 19.13
N PHE A 9 -24.51 0.71 18.26
CA PHE A 9 -25.82 0.10 18.01
C PHE A 9 -26.07 -0.99 19.06
N GLY A 10 -26.98 -0.71 19.95
CA GLY A 10 -27.75 -1.57 20.82
C GLY A 10 -27.31 -2.99 21.12
N ARG A 11 -26.29 -3.16 21.90
CA ARG A 11 -25.92 -4.13 22.93
C ARG A 11 -24.53 -3.73 23.41
N LYS A 12 -24.30 -3.81 24.75
CA LYS A 12 -23.01 -3.49 25.38
C LYS A 12 -21.91 -4.46 24.92
N SER A 13 -21.44 -4.34 23.67
CA SER A 13 -20.19 -4.92 23.23
C SER A 13 -19.18 -3.80 23.20
N ASP A 14 -18.00 -4.04 23.76
CA ASP A 14 -16.89 -3.09 23.80
C ASP A 14 -16.35 -2.88 22.37
N LEU A 15 -16.93 -1.93 21.65
CA LEU A 15 -16.65 -1.63 20.24
C LEU A 15 -15.37 -0.79 20.04
N LYS A 16 -14.41 -0.85 20.96
CA LYS A 16 -13.14 -0.11 20.89
C LYS A 16 -12.34 -0.33 19.61
N GLY A 17 -12.70 -1.29 18.78
CA GLY A 17 -12.05 -1.57 17.50
C GLY A 17 -12.84 -1.15 16.26
N CYS A 18 -13.91 -0.36 16.38
CA CYS A 18 -14.76 0.02 15.25
C CYS A 18 -14.69 1.52 14.96
N VAL A 19 -14.65 1.87 13.67
CA VAL A 19 -14.73 3.25 13.19
C VAL A 19 -15.80 3.32 12.11
N ARG A 20 -16.69 4.31 12.22
CA ARG A 20 -17.66 4.64 11.18
C ARG A 20 -17.40 6.08 10.72
N ILE A 21 -17.24 6.27 9.43
CA ILE A 21 -17.14 7.58 8.79
C ILE A 21 -18.53 7.91 8.26
N SER A 22 -19.17 8.94 8.83
CA SER A 22 -20.53 9.35 8.45
C SER A 22 -20.52 10.17 7.16
N PRO A 23 -21.52 10.00 6.26
CA PRO A 23 -21.72 10.93 5.14
C PRO A 23 -21.94 12.38 5.57
N LEU A 24 -22.48 12.61 6.76
CA LEU A 24 -22.67 13.96 7.33
C LEU A 24 -21.37 14.67 7.69
N GLU A 25 -20.27 13.92 7.79
CA GLU A 25 -18.92 14.43 8.07
C GLU A 25 -18.02 14.44 6.81
N GLY A 26 -18.64 14.40 5.63
CA GLY A 26 -17.93 14.40 4.33
C GLY A 26 -17.37 13.04 3.90
N GLY A 27 -17.72 11.96 4.57
CA GLY A 27 -17.35 10.61 4.20
C GLY A 27 -18.41 9.89 3.36
N GLU A 28 -18.07 8.74 2.82
CA GLU A 28 -18.98 7.91 1.99
C GLU A 28 -19.77 6.85 2.80
N GLY A 29 -19.85 7.00 4.12
CA GLY A 29 -20.54 6.02 4.98
C GLY A 29 -19.74 4.74 5.23
N GLN A 30 -18.43 4.82 5.28
CA GLN A 30 -17.54 3.69 5.47
C GLN A 30 -17.59 3.15 6.91
N PHE A 31 -17.47 1.84 7.06
CA PHE A 31 -17.35 1.16 8.34
C PHE A 31 -16.07 0.31 8.35
N MET A 32 -15.26 0.48 9.38
CA MET A 32 -14.05 -0.29 9.60
C MET A 32 -14.11 -0.96 10.97
N VAL A 33 -13.72 -2.22 11.06
CA VAL A 33 -13.66 -2.97 12.31
C VAL A 33 -12.37 -3.76 12.40
N ARG A 34 -11.74 -3.72 13.56
CA ARG A 34 -10.60 -4.56 13.91
C ARG A 34 -11.05 -5.63 14.88
N LEU A 35 -11.03 -6.87 14.44
CA LEU A 35 -11.35 -8.02 15.24
C LEU A 35 -10.07 -8.75 15.67
N ARG A 36 -10.05 -9.24 16.90
CA ARG A 36 -9.01 -10.16 17.38
C ARG A 36 -9.70 -11.45 17.79
N LYS A 37 -9.30 -12.58 17.18
CA LYS A 37 -9.73 -13.89 17.65
C LYS A 37 -9.19 -14.11 19.07
N SER A 38 -10.06 -14.46 20.00
CA SER A 38 -9.69 -14.90 21.36
C SER A 38 -9.63 -16.41 21.37
N GLY A 39 -8.55 -16.98 21.94
CA GLY A 39 -8.35 -18.42 22.06
C GLY A 39 -6.87 -18.78 21.88
N ASN A 40 -6.48 -19.93 22.38
CA ASN A 40 -5.12 -20.49 22.27
C ASN A 40 -4.98 -21.42 21.07
N GLU A 41 -5.88 -21.35 20.09
CA GLU A 41 -5.75 -22.09 18.85
C GLU A 41 -4.49 -21.61 18.14
N PRO A 42 -3.59 -22.52 17.72
CA PRO A 42 -2.42 -22.14 16.94
C PRO A 42 -2.86 -21.38 15.69
N ALA A 43 -2.05 -20.44 15.27
CA ALA A 43 -2.22 -19.82 13.95
C ALA A 43 -2.29 -20.95 12.92
N CYS A 44 -3.24 -20.87 11.99
CA CYS A 44 -3.29 -21.85 10.91
C CYS A 44 -1.92 -21.87 10.23
N ASP A 45 -1.27 -23.04 10.20
CA ASP A 45 -0.14 -23.24 9.31
C ASP A 45 -0.65 -22.97 7.89
N GLY A 46 0.05 -22.08 7.17
CA GLY A 46 -0.38 -21.69 5.84
C GLY A 46 -0.34 -22.88 4.89
N ASP A 47 -1.50 -23.31 4.42
CA ASP A 47 -1.64 -24.45 3.48
C ASP A 47 -1.50 -24.02 2.01
N TYR A 48 -1.27 -22.73 1.78
CA TYR A 48 -1.10 -22.20 0.42
C TYR A 48 0.25 -22.65 -0.15
N LYS A 49 0.22 -23.28 -1.31
CA LYS A 49 1.43 -23.68 -2.03
C LYS A 49 1.86 -22.56 -2.96
N PHE A 50 2.96 -21.90 -2.59
CA PHE A 50 3.57 -20.85 -3.42
C PHE A 50 4.29 -21.45 -4.62
N ASN A 51 4.18 -20.79 -5.77
CA ASN A 51 4.99 -21.09 -6.94
C ASN A 51 6.34 -20.39 -6.77
N ASN A 52 7.39 -21.14 -6.44
CA ASN A 52 8.75 -20.60 -6.26
C ASN A 52 9.41 -20.21 -7.61
N ASN A 53 8.70 -19.55 -8.47
CA ASN A 53 9.21 -19.06 -9.75
C ASN A 53 10.01 -17.78 -9.53
N GLU A 54 11.31 -17.90 -9.41
CA GLU A 54 12.19 -16.72 -9.37
C GLU A 54 12.10 -15.94 -10.69
N ASN A 55 11.78 -14.65 -10.57
CA ASN A 55 11.77 -13.73 -11.70
C ASN A 55 12.80 -12.63 -11.47
N LYS A 56 13.85 -12.61 -12.29
CA LYS A 56 14.96 -11.65 -12.19
C LYS A 56 14.52 -10.18 -12.27
N LEU A 57 13.45 -9.87 -13.01
CA LEU A 57 12.92 -8.50 -13.06
C LEU A 57 12.28 -8.11 -11.73
N VAL A 58 11.57 -9.04 -11.09
CA VAL A 58 10.91 -8.79 -9.79
C VAL A 58 11.95 -8.66 -8.69
N SER A 59 12.92 -9.58 -8.61
CA SER A 59 13.99 -9.49 -7.61
C SER A 59 14.84 -8.24 -7.78
N GLY A 60 15.24 -7.92 -9.02
CA GLY A 60 15.99 -6.70 -9.33
C GLY A 60 15.22 -5.42 -8.98
N PHE A 61 13.91 -5.41 -9.22
CA PHE A 61 13.06 -4.28 -8.83
C PHE A 61 12.95 -4.13 -7.31
N ILE A 62 12.80 -5.23 -6.57
CA ILE A 62 12.78 -5.19 -5.10
C ILE A 62 14.12 -4.65 -4.58
N ASP A 63 15.23 -5.13 -5.13
CA ASP A 63 16.57 -4.66 -4.77
C ASP A 63 16.80 -3.19 -5.16
N GLU A 64 16.17 -2.68 -6.21
CA GLU A 64 16.23 -1.27 -6.61
C GLU A 64 15.48 -0.37 -5.63
N VAL A 65 14.27 -0.76 -5.23
CA VAL A 65 13.32 0.11 -4.54
C VAL A 65 13.43 0.04 -3.03
N PHE A 66 13.68 -1.14 -2.48
CA PHE A 66 13.63 -1.37 -1.04
C PHE A 66 15.00 -1.35 -0.37
N SER A 67 15.08 -0.66 0.78
CA SER A 67 16.20 -0.75 1.73
C SER A 67 16.05 -1.95 2.66
N ILE A 68 14.81 -2.24 3.06
CA ILE A 68 14.44 -3.40 3.88
C ILE A 68 13.51 -4.26 3.02
N LYS A 69 13.96 -5.48 2.69
CA LYS A 69 13.11 -6.38 1.88
C LYS A 69 11.79 -6.67 2.60
N PRO A 70 10.65 -6.55 1.92
CA PRO A 70 9.37 -6.93 2.48
C PRO A 70 9.36 -8.41 2.87
N SER A 71 8.79 -8.72 4.03
CA SER A 71 8.51 -10.11 4.41
C SER A 71 7.37 -10.68 3.56
N GLY A 72 7.40 -11.99 3.33
CA GLY A 72 6.39 -12.69 2.55
C GLY A 72 6.95 -13.35 1.29
N ASN A 73 6.07 -14.06 0.61
CA ASN A 73 6.40 -14.82 -0.59
C ASN A 73 6.00 -14.04 -1.86
N ILE A 74 6.90 -14.04 -2.84
CA ILE A 74 6.59 -13.45 -4.15
C ILE A 74 5.77 -14.47 -4.95
N GLU A 75 4.58 -14.08 -5.37
CA GLU A 75 3.72 -14.87 -6.23
C GLU A 75 3.46 -14.13 -7.53
N ILE A 76 3.59 -14.85 -8.66
CA ILE A 76 3.35 -14.29 -9.99
C ILE A 76 2.12 -14.97 -10.57
N ILE A 77 1.11 -14.17 -10.86
CA ILE A 77 -0.16 -14.63 -11.43
C ILE A 77 -0.34 -13.91 -12.78
N GLY A 78 -0.14 -14.64 -13.85
CA GLY A 78 -0.09 -14.06 -15.20
C GLY A 78 1.10 -13.10 -15.34
N ASP A 79 0.81 -11.85 -15.63
CA ASP A 79 1.79 -10.75 -15.73
C ASP A 79 1.88 -9.88 -14.46
N ARG A 80 1.29 -10.32 -13.34
CA ARG A 80 1.19 -9.55 -12.11
C ARG A 80 1.97 -10.20 -10.98
N ALA A 81 2.81 -9.40 -10.31
CA ALA A 81 3.56 -9.83 -9.15
C ALA A 81 2.89 -9.35 -7.85
N TYR A 82 2.87 -10.20 -6.84
CA TYR A 82 2.29 -9.95 -5.53
C TYR A 82 3.28 -10.35 -4.44
N ILE A 83 3.14 -9.72 -3.27
CA ILE A 83 3.80 -10.13 -2.02
C ILE A 83 2.72 -10.70 -1.12
N PHE A 84 2.73 -11.99 -0.92
CA PHE A 84 1.78 -12.71 -0.07
C PHE A 84 2.34 -12.92 1.33
N PRO A 85 1.50 -12.94 2.39
CA PRO A 85 1.93 -13.34 3.72
C PRO A 85 2.54 -14.73 3.72
N GLU A 86 3.50 -14.99 4.59
CA GLU A 86 4.12 -16.32 4.73
C GLU A 86 3.10 -17.40 5.09
N ASN A 87 2.19 -17.07 6.01
CA ASN A 87 1.15 -17.96 6.50
C ASN A 87 -0.20 -17.66 5.83
N LEU A 88 -0.30 -18.00 4.54
CA LEU A 88 -1.55 -17.84 3.81
C LEU A 88 -2.35 -19.15 3.84
N PRO A 89 -3.64 -19.13 4.25
CA PRO A 89 -4.48 -20.32 4.22
C PRO A 89 -4.78 -20.73 2.78
N LYS A 90 -5.20 -21.96 2.59
CA LYS A 90 -5.67 -22.46 1.29
C LYS A 90 -6.85 -21.60 0.79
N LEU A 91 -6.72 -21.04 -0.39
CA LEU A 91 -7.69 -20.11 -0.95
C LEU A 91 -8.77 -20.78 -1.82
N ASN A 92 -8.66 -22.09 -2.08
CA ASN A 92 -9.58 -22.84 -2.95
C ASN A 92 -11.00 -22.79 -2.40
N GLY A 93 -11.97 -22.50 -3.26
CA GLY A 93 -13.38 -22.40 -2.88
C GLY A 93 -13.78 -21.10 -2.18
N LEU A 94 -12.84 -20.18 -1.98
CA LEU A 94 -13.11 -18.85 -1.44
C LEU A 94 -13.27 -17.82 -2.55
N GLY A 95 -14.19 -16.88 -2.40
CA GLY A 95 -14.33 -15.70 -3.26
C GLY A 95 -13.26 -14.65 -2.91
N VAL A 96 -12.00 -14.93 -3.24
CA VAL A 96 -10.88 -14.04 -2.90
C VAL A 96 -10.89 -12.82 -3.81
N ILE A 97 -11.14 -11.65 -3.24
CA ILE A 97 -11.08 -10.37 -3.95
C ILE A 97 -9.63 -9.88 -4.04
N ARG A 98 -8.87 -10.06 -2.96
CA ARG A 98 -7.46 -9.64 -2.88
C ARG A 98 -6.72 -10.46 -1.84
N ALA A 99 -5.55 -10.95 -2.19
CA ALA A 99 -4.61 -11.57 -1.27
C ALA A 99 -3.24 -10.89 -1.41
N GLY A 100 -2.66 -10.48 -0.30
CA GLY A 100 -1.34 -9.82 -0.28
C GLY A 100 -1.32 -8.42 -0.90
N VAL A 101 -0.10 -7.94 -1.16
CA VAL A 101 0.18 -6.62 -1.72
C VAL A 101 0.50 -6.75 -3.21
N PHE A 102 -0.23 -6.04 -4.06
CA PHE A 102 0.08 -5.97 -5.48
C PHE A 102 1.38 -5.16 -5.69
N LEU A 103 2.43 -5.83 -6.11
CA LEU A 103 3.74 -5.24 -6.34
C LEU A 103 3.74 -4.42 -7.64
N GLY A 104 3.20 -4.97 -8.72
CA GLY A 104 3.16 -4.32 -10.02
C GLY A 104 3.01 -5.30 -11.18
N GLU A 105 2.99 -4.76 -12.39
CA GLU A 105 2.91 -5.53 -13.62
C GLU A 105 4.28 -5.80 -14.21
N ILE A 106 4.51 -7.03 -14.64
CA ILE A 106 5.72 -7.46 -15.33
C ILE A 106 5.56 -7.10 -16.82
N LYS A 107 6.37 -6.17 -17.28
CA LYS A 107 6.47 -5.82 -18.71
C LYS A 107 7.74 -6.45 -19.30
N LYS A 108 7.90 -6.37 -20.62
CA LYS A 108 8.99 -7.04 -21.35
C LYS A 108 10.38 -6.90 -20.68
N ASN A 109 10.73 -5.70 -20.19
CA ASN A 109 12.07 -5.40 -19.66
C ASN A 109 12.04 -4.65 -18.32
N ARG A 110 10.91 -4.55 -17.64
CA ARG A 110 10.76 -3.79 -16.40
C ARG A 110 9.55 -4.23 -15.61
N ILE A 111 9.52 -3.84 -14.35
CA ILE A 111 8.32 -3.82 -13.52
C ILE A 111 7.68 -2.44 -13.62
N GLU A 112 6.37 -2.41 -13.82
CA GLU A 112 5.55 -1.22 -13.66
C GLU A 112 4.88 -1.28 -12.29
N PRO A 113 5.42 -0.54 -11.28
CA PRO A 113 5.00 -0.73 -9.90
C PRO A 113 3.59 -0.21 -9.65
N ALA A 114 2.89 -0.86 -8.73
CA ALA A 114 1.56 -0.48 -8.31
C ALA A 114 1.59 0.56 -7.18
N HIS A 115 0.60 1.45 -7.15
CA HIS A 115 0.40 2.38 -6.05
C HIS A 115 0.23 1.64 -4.71
N ALA A 116 -0.44 0.49 -4.72
CA ALA A 116 -0.66 -0.35 -3.54
C ALA A 116 0.65 -0.74 -2.84
N LEU A 117 1.74 -0.97 -3.60
CA LEU A 117 3.04 -1.29 -3.03
C LEU A 117 3.56 -0.17 -2.12
N PHE A 118 3.51 1.07 -2.61
CA PHE A 118 4.02 2.22 -1.88
C PHE A 118 3.11 2.66 -0.73
N SER A 119 1.85 2.25 -0.76
CA SER A 119 0.90 2.51 0.33
C SER A 119 0.91 1.45 1.43
N ALA A 120 1.44 0.25 1.13
CA ALA A 120 1.44 -0.89 2.07
C ALA A 120 2.58 -0.84 3.09
N TYR A 121 3.67 -0.15 2.78
CA TYR A 121 4.88 -0.11 3.61
C TYR A 121 5.19 1.31 4.07
N THR A 122 5.81 1.41 5.24
CA THR A 122 6.26 2.70 5.78
C THR A 122 7.53 3.18 5.06
N LYS A 123 7.85 4.44 5.22
CA LYS A 123 8.98 5.09 4.51
C LYS A 123 10.33 4.41 4.74
N GLU A 124 10.52 3.76 5.88
CA GLU A 124 11.76 3.08 6.27
C GLU A 124 12.11 1.90 5.35
N TYR A 125 11.08 1.34 4.69
CA TYR A 125 11.29 0.25 3.74
C TYR A 125 11.89 0.70 2.41
N PHE A 126 11.79 1.98 2.06
CA PHE A 126 12.17 2.48 0.74
C PHE A 126 13.54 3.15 0.72
N LYS A 127 14.32 2.92 -0.34
CA LYS A 127 15.63 3.58 -0.54
C LYS A 127 15.49 5.06 -0.83
N ASN A 128 14.52 5.41 -1.68
CA ASN A 128 14.30 6.79 -2.11
C ASN A 128 12.98 7.29 -1.53
N VAL A 129 13.06 8.33 -0.70
CA VAL A 129 11.90 8.92 -0.02
C VAL A 129 11.97 10.44 -0.13
N LEU A 130 10.93 11.05 -0.64
CA LEU A 130 10.68 12.48 -0.55
C LEU A 130 9.62 12.70 0.54
N ASN A 131 10.07 13.13 1.73
CA ASN A 131 9.18 13.34 2.87
C ASN A 131 8.90 14.84 3.03
N LEU A 132 7.68 15.25 2.75
CA LEU A 132 7.24 16.64 2.77
C LEU A 132 6.51 16.97 4.07
N LYS A 133 6.40 18.28 4.37
CA LYS A 133 5.48 18.78 5.40
C LYS A 133 4.07 18.87 4.83
N LEU A 134 3.06 18.81 5.69
CA LEU A 134 1.65 18.86 5.27
C LEU A 134 1.29 20.12 4.48
N ASN A 135 1.92 21.24 4.80
CA ASN A 135 1.69 22.54 4.15
C ASN A 135 2.65 22.83 2.97
N ASP A 136 3.42 21.85 2.51
CA ASP A 136 4.26 22.02 1.32
C ASP A 136 3.39 22.01 0.07
N GLU A 137 3.53 23.05 -0.78
CA GLU A 137 2.73 23.21 -2.00
C GLU A 137 2.84 22.03 -2.98
N ARG A 138 3.95 21.28 -2.91
CA ARG A 138 4.16 20.08 -3.73
C ARG A 138 3.17 18.96 -3.42
N VAL A 139 2.60 18.96 -2.20
CA VAL A 139 1.58 17.95 -1.82
C VAL A 139 0.32 18.13 -2.66
N GLU A 140 -0.20 19.33 -2.76
CA GLU A 140 -1.40 19.61 -3.58
C GLU A 140 -1.14 19.37 -5.06
N LYS A 141 -0.01 19.83 -5.59
CA LYS A 141 0.42 19.55 -6.98
C LYS A 141 0.46 18.04 -7.26
N PHE A 142 1.04 17.27 -6.33
CA PHE A 142 1.09 15.82 -6.47
C PHE A 142 -0.30 15.17 -6.45
N LEU A 143 -1.18 15.56 -5.53
CA LEU A 143 -2.55 15.05 -5.47
C LEU A 143 -3.38 15.39 -6.72
N SER A 144 -3.08 16.49 -7.37
CA SER A 144 -3.69 16.89 -8.67
C SER A 144 -3.07 16.16 -9.87
N GLY A 145 -2.00 15.42 -9.65
CA GLY A 145 -1.35 14.61 -10.70
C GLY A 145 -0.24 15.33 -11.45
N GLU A 146 0.20 16.50 -10.97
CA GLU A 146 1.28 17.27 -11.55
C GLU A 146 2.66 16.69 -11.22
N GLU A 147 3.65 17.06 -12.02
CA GLU A 147 5.06 16.79 -11.71
C GLU A 147 5.57 17.78 -10.66
N ILE A 148 6.35 17.28 -9.72
CA ILE A 148 6.93 18.08 -8.65
C ILE A 148 8.46 18.01 -8.62
N ASP A 149 9.10 18.95 -7.95
CA ASP A 149 10.54 18.90 -7.69
C ASP A 149 10.86 17.81 -6.67
N CYS A 150 11.88 16.98 -6.97
CA CYS A 150 12.30 15.87 -6.11
C CYS A 150 13.77 15.93 -5.72
N GLU A 151 14.37 17.11 -5.81
CA GLU A 151 15.75 17.35 -5.40
C GLU A 151 16.73 16.36 -6.05
N ASN A 152 17.56 15.68 -5.26
CA ASN A 152 18.56 14.72 -5.74
C ASN A 152 18.04 13.28 -5.84
N GLN A 153 16.74 13.03 -5.69
CA GLN A 153 16.18 11.70 -5.79
C GLN A 153 16.27 11.15 -7.23
N LYS A 154 16.49 9.84 -7.35
CA LYS A 154 16.57 9.18 -8.65
C LYS A 154 15.86 7.84 -8.62
N GLY A 155 15.14 7.52 -9.69
CA GLY A 155 14.39 6.27 -9.80
C GLY A 155 13.02 6.34 -9.12
N TYR A 156 12.47 5.20 -8.77
CA TYR A 156 11.20 5.14 -8.04
C TYR A 156 11.37 5.67 -6.63
N THR A 157 10.54 6.64 -6.27
CA THR A 157 10.66 7.41 -5.02
C THR A 157 9.30 7.46 -4.34
N LEU A 158 9.25 7.04 -3.09
CA LEU A 158 8.07 7.23 -2.24
C LEU A 158 7.88 8.71 -1.95
N LEU A 159 6.68 9.22 -2.14
CA LEU A 159 6.25 10.49 -1.55
C LEU A 159 5.55 10.22 -0.22
N ALA A 160 6.08 10.77 0.84
CA ALA A 160 5.49 10.75 2.16
C ALA A 160 5.17 12.18 2.63
N VAL A 161 4.15 12.33 3.46
CA VAL A 161 3.80 13.56 4.14
C VAL A 161 3.86 13.32 5.64
N GLU A 162 4.78 14.00 6.34
CA GLU A 162 5.04 13.80 7.77
C GLU A 162 5.24 12.34 8.15
N GLY A 163 5.91 11.59 7.25
CA GLY A 163 6.21 10.18 7.44
C GLY A 163 5.12 9.21 6.99
N VAL A 164 3.94 9.69 6.62
CA VAL A 164 2.84 8.86 6.10
C VAL A 164 2.95 8.74 4.59
N SER A 165 2.93 7.51 4.08
CA SER A 165 2.99 7.23 2.64
C SER A 165 1.78 7.80 1.92
N LEU A 166 2.01 8.67 0.94
CA LEU A 166 0.95 9.27 0.11
C LEU A 166 0.85 8.60 -1.27
N GLY A 167 2.00 8.26 -1.83
CA GLY A 167 2.08 7.67 -3.16
C GLY A 167 3.51 7.61 -3.65
N PHE A 168 3.70 7.55 -4.97
CA PHE A 168 5.04 7.48 -5.53
C PHE A 168 5.14 8.17 -6.89
N GLY A 169 6.37 8.44 -7.30
CA GLY A 169 6.71 8.89 -8.63
C GLY A 169 8.04 8.32 -9.10
N LYS A 170 8.43 8.64 -10.31
CA LYS A 170 9.76 8.34 -10.84
C LYS A 170 10.56 9.62 -10.98
N CYS A 171 11.60 9.75 -10.19
CA CYS A 171 12.50 10.92 -10.20
C CYS A 171 13.58 10.79 -11.26
N SER A 172 13.79 11.87 -11.99
CA SER A 172 14.91 12.07 -12.90
C SER A 172 15.15 13.56 -13.09
N ASN A 173 16.42 13.97 -13.16
CA ASN A 173 16.81 15.37 -13.38
C ASN A 173 16.10 16.38 -12.46
N GLY A 174 15.98 16.05 -11.17
CA GLY A 174 15.33 16.92 -10.18
C GLY A 174 13.81 16.96 -10.22
N ARG A 175 13.17 16.26 -11.17
CA ARG A 175 11.71 16.23 -11.33
C ARG A 175 11.15 14.83 -11.06
N MET A 176 10.04 14.77 -10.33
CA MET A 176 9.27 13.55 -10.09
C MET A 176 8.10 13.47 -11.07
N LYS A 177 8.17 12.51 -11.98
CA LYS A 177 7.01 12.14 -12.81
C LYS A 177 5.99 11.44 -11.94
N ASN A 178 4.83 12.06 -11.81
CA ASN A 178 3.76 11.62 -10.93
C ASN A 178 3.16 10.27 -11.37
N LYS A 179 3.00 9.35 -10.42
CA LYS A 179 2.38 8.03 -10.59
C LYS A 179 1.13 7.85 -9.71
N TYR A 180 0.61 8.95 -9.15
CA TYR A 180 -0.62 8.93 -8.38
C TYR A 180 -1.80 8.51 -9.26
N PRO A 181 -2.66 7.57 -8.80
CA PRO A 181 -3.75 7.02 -9.60
C PRO A 181 -4.71 8.12 -10.06
N LYS A 182 -5.06 8.11 -11.35
CA LYS A 182 -5.95 9.14 -11.93
C LYS A 182 -7.28 9.25 -11.20
N GLY A 183 -7.85 8.12 -10.77
CA GLY A 183 -9.14 8.07 -10.05
C GLY A 183 -9.09 8.60 -8.61
N LEU A 184 -7.90 8.89 -8.07
CA LEU A 184 -7.71 9.45 -6.72
C LEU A 184 -7.29 10.93 -6.76
N ARG A 185 -7.09 11.50 -7.96
CA ARG A 185 -6.63 12.89 -8.09
C ARG A 185 -7.70 13.86 -7.67
N ARG A 186 -7.27 14.94 -7.04
CA ARG A 186 -8.13 16.10 -6.79
C ARG A 186 -8.34 16.85 -8.10
N VAL A 187 -9.56 17.24 -8.35
CA VAL A 187 -9.99 18.08 -9.49
C VAL A 187 -10.13 19.49 -9.01
#